data_224442b155d3295be8026915ccb0c607
#
_entry.id   224442b155d3295be8026915ccb0c607
#
_cell.length_a   1.000
_cell.length_b   1.000
_cell.length_c   1.000
_cell.angle_alpha   90.00
_cell.angle_beta   90.00
_cell.angle_gamma   90.00
#
_symmetry.space_group_name_H-M   'P 1'
#
loop_
_entity.id
_entity.type
_entity.pdbx_description
1 polymer ?
#
loop_
_entity_poly.entity_id
_entity_poly.type
_entity_poly.pdbx_seq_one_letter_code
_entity_poly.pdbx_strand_id
1 'polypeptide(L)'
;MEVPEHKEIRELARRFLSERGGALRAYEEEEAFPWPLVEEMAELGFLGVFVPEALGGAGLDFFAYLALLEEMGGWASLRSVLSVQQSLVLTPLLAYGTEAQKARYVPRLARGEVLGAFALTAPEAGSDAASLKTRARREGD
;
A
#
# COMPACT_ATOMS: atom_id res chain seq x y z
N MET A 1 16.56 14.66 9.85
CA MET A 1 15.76 15.71 10.53
C MET A 1 14.32 15.46 10.11
N GLU A 2 13.42 15.25 11.05
CA GLU A 2 12.02 14.99 10.76
C GLU A 2 11.34 16.31 10.37
N VAL A 3 10.73 16.34 9.19
CA VAL A 3 9.99 17.52 8.69
C VAL A 3 8.56 17.52 9.22
N PRO A 4 7.83 18.68 9.15
CA PRO A 4 6.47 18.79 9.69
C PRO A 4 5.52 17.72 9.18
N GLU A 5 5.53 17.43 7.89
CA GLU A 5 4.66 16.46 7.22
C GLU A 5 4.84 15.03 7.77
N HIS A 6 6.09 14.66 8.14
CA HIS A 6 6.36 13.36 8.77
C HIS A 6 5.76 13.26 10.16
N LYS A 7 5.75 14.37 10.91
CA LYS A 7 5.11 14.40 12.23
C LYS A 7 3.59 14.33 12.12
N GLU A 8 3.01 15.06 11.18
CA GLU A 8 1.57 15.09 10.96
C GLU A 8 1.03 13.70 10.60
N ILE A 9 1.70 12.97 9.71
CA ILE A 9 1.28 11.61 9.34
C ILE A 9 1.43 10.63 10.51
N ARG A 10 2.46 10.77 11.36
CA ARG A 10 2.61 9.99 12.58
C ARG A 10 1.47 10.25 13.56
N GLU A 11 1.15 11.51 13.79
CA GLU A 11 0.08 11.90 14.70
C GLU A 11 -1.29 11.39 14.22
N LEU A 12 -1.53 11.49 12.90
CA LEU A 12 -2.73 10.95 12.26
C LEU A 12 -2.82 9.42 12.42
N ALA A 13 -1.71 8.71 12.19
CA ALA A 13 -1.64 7.26 12.36
C ALA A 13 -1.88 6.84 13.83
N ARG A 14 -1.25 7.52 14.80
CA ARG A 14 -1.44 7.26 16.22
C ARG A 14 -2.88 7.48 16.66
N ARG A 15 -3.51 8.56 16.17
CA ARG A 15 -4.92 8.83 16.46
C ARG A 15 -5.82 7.73 15.90
N PHE A 16 -5.65 7.36 14.63
CA PHE A 16 -6.38 6.24 14.02
C PHE A 16 -6.22 4.95 14.83
N LEU A 17 -5.01 4.58 15.21
CA LEU A 17 -4.75 3.37 16.00
C LEU A 17 -5.34 3.44 17.41
N SER A 18 -5.29 4.59 18.08
CA SER A 18 -5.88 4.76 19.39
C SER A 18 -7.41 4.62 19.39
N GLU A 19 -8.05 5.09 18.32
CA GLU A 19 -9.50 5.02 18.16
C GLU A 19 -9.98 3.64 17.67
N ARG A 20 -9.16 2.92 16.92
CA ARG A 20 -9.52 1.67 16.24
C ARG A 20 -8.85 0.42 16.80
N GLY A 21 -7.94 0.54 17.75
CA GLY A 21 -7.17 -0.58 18.31
C GLY A 21 -8.03 -1.72 18.86
N GLY A 22 -9.18 -1.40 19.46
CA GLY A 22 -10.14 -2.44 19.93
C GLY A 22 -10.75 -3.25 18.77
N ALA A 23 -11.18 -2.58 17.71
CA ALA A 23 -11.72 -3.24 16.51
C ALA A 23 -10.64 -4.06 15.79
N LEU A 24 -9.42 -3.51 15.67
CA LEU A 24 -8.29 -4.22 15.08
C LEU A 24 -8.00 -5.54 15.80
N ARG A 25 -7.97 -5.50 17.14
CA ARG A 25 -7.73 -6.70 17.94
C ARG A 25 -8.79 -7.76 17.71
N ALA A 26 -10.06 -7.36 17.61
CA ALA A 26 -11.14 -8.29 17.31
C ALA A 26 -10.97 -8.97 15.93
N TYR A 27 -10.60 -8.20 14.90
CA TYR A 27 -10.30 -8.76 13.58
C TYR A 27 -9.12 -9.73 13.60
N GLU A 28 -8.06 -9.45 14.36
CA GLU A 28 -6.91 -10.35 14.47
C GLU A 28 -7.24 -11.62 15.25
N GLU A 29 -8.04 -11.54 16.33
CA GLU A 29 -8.51 -12.70 17.09
C GLU A 29 -9.45 -13.59 16.29
N GLU A 30 -10.26 -13.00 15.41
CA GLU A 30 -11.19 -13.73 14.51
C GLU A 30 -10.52 -14.21 13.21
N GLU A 31 -9.24 -13.93 13.01
CA GLU A 31 -8.51 -14.16 11.75
C GLU A 31 -9.24 -13.58 10.51
N ALA A 32 -9.94 -12.46 10.70
CA ALA A 32 -10.73 -11.80 9.68
C ALA A 32 -9.98 -10.60 9.06
N PHE A 33 -10.22 -10.36 7.76
CA PHE A 33 -9.62 -9.21 7.09
C PHE A 33 -10.38 -7.92 7.44
N PRO A 34 -9.70 -6.86 7.92
CA PRO A 34 -10.34 -5.65 8.45
C PRO A 34 -10.75 -4.66 7.35
N TRP A 35 -11.63 -5.05 6.43
CA TRP A 35 -12.08 -4.21 5.32
C TRP A 35 -12.50 -2.80 5.71
N PRO A 36 -13.36 -2.60 6.73
CA PRO A 36 -13.78 -1.25 7.12
C PRO A 36 -12.62 -0.35 7.57
N LEU A 37 -11.60 -0.93 8.21
CA LEU A 37 -10.42 -0.17 8.65
C LEU A 37 -9.48 0.15 7.48
N VAL A 38 -9.42 -0.71 6.47
CA VAL A 38 -8.68 -0.44 5.24
C VAL A 38 -9.36 0.66 4.42
N GLU A 39 -10.68 0.69 4.35
CA GLU A 39 -11.46 1.76 3.73
C GLU A 39 -11.21 3.09 4.45
N GLU A 40 -11.24 3.12 5.78
CA GLU A 40 -10.92 4.32 6.56
C GLU A 40 -9.46 4.79 6.35
N MET A 41 -8.50 3.87 6.25
CA MET A 41 -7.11 4.19 5.89
C MET A 41 -7.01 4.81 4.49
N ALA A 42 -7.83 4.36 3.55
CA ALA A 42 -7.91 4.94 2.22
C ALA A 42 -8.44 6.39 2.24
N GLU A 43 -9.50 6.65 3.03
CA GLU A 43 -10.05 8.00 3.23
C GLU A 43 -9.04 8.95 3.88
N LEU A 44 -8.17 8.44 4.77
CA LEU A 44 -7.07 9.19 5.37
C LEU A 44 -5.87 9.39 4.44
N GLY A 45 -5.91 8.87 3.21
CA GLY A 45 -4.82 8.98 2.23
C GLY A 45 -3.65 8.03 2.48
N PHE A 46 -3.77 7.10 3.43
CA PHE A 46 -2.67 6.21 3.82
C PHE A 46 -2.26 5.21 2.74
N LEU A 47 -3.11 4.94 1.75
CA LEU A 47 -2.81 3.97 0.68
C LEU A 47 -2.04 4.59 -0.50
N GLY A 48 -1.85 5.90 -0.52
CA GLY A 48 -1.16 6.60 -1.61
C GLY A 48 -0.24 7.72 -1.12
N VAL A 49 0.49 7.54 -0.02
CA VAL A 49 1.26 8.59 0.67
C VAL A 49 2.24 9.31 -0.26
N PHE A 50 3.06 8.57 -1.00
CA PHE A 50 4.07 9.16 -1.90
C PHE A 50 3.63 9.21 -3.38
N VAL A 51 2.38 8.84 -3.65
CA VAL A 51 1.83 8.99 -5.01
C VAL A 51 1.58 10.46 -5.30
N PRO A 52 1.99 10.98 -6.47
CA PRO A 52 1.73 12.37 -6.84
C PRO A 52 0.25 12.73 -6.75
N GLU A 53 -0.05 13.96 -6.30
CA GLU A 53 -1.43 14.49 -6.22
C GLU A 53 -2.17 14.41 -7.55
N ALA A 54 -1.47 14.67 -8.65
CA ALA A 54 -2.01 14.56 -10.01
C ALA A 54 -2.50 13.15 -10.36
N LEU A 55 -2.05 12.15 -9.62
CA LEU A 55 -2.46 10.75 -9.75
C LEU A 55 -3.32 10.27 -8.56
N GLY A 56 -3.84 11.21 -7.77
CA GLY A 56 -4.79 10.93 -6.69
C GLY A 56 -4.15 10.51 -5.36
N GLY A 57 -2.85 10.68 -5.19
CA GLY A 57 -2.15 10.42 -3.93
C GLY A 57 -1.99 11.67 -3.05
N ALA A 58 -1.31 11.50 -1.92
CA ALA A 58 -1.06 12.59 -0.97
C ALA A 58 0.14 13.49 -1.35
N GLY A 59 0.95 13.09 -2.32
CA GLY A 59 2.09 13.87 -2.81
C GLY A 59 3.23 14.04 -1.82
N LEU A 60 3.25 13.27 -0.73
CA LEU A 60 4.32 13.32 0.27
C LEU A 60 5.55 12.54 -0.20
N ASP A 61 6.61 12.60 0.56
CA ASP A 61 7.82 11.85 0.25
C ASP A 61 7.78 10.39 0.78
N PHE A 62 8.78 9.61 0.39
CA PHE A 62 8.91 8.22 0.82
C PHE A 62 9.17 8.08 2.33
N PHE A 63 9.76 9.10 2.97
CA PHE A 63 9.99 9.08 4.41
C PHE A 63 8.69 9.27 5.21
N ALA A 64 7.71 10.02 4.67
CA ALA A 64 6.38 10.09 5.24
C ALA A 64 5.69 8.72 5.23
N TYR A 65 5.83 7.95 4.14
CA TYR A 65 5.35 6.56 4.09
C TYR A 65 6.05 5.67 5.12
N LEU A 66 7.38 5.78 5.28
CA LEU A 66 8.10 5.03 6.31
C LEU A 66 7.64 5.40 7.72
N ALA A 67 7.40 6.69 7.97
CA ALA A 67 6.88 7.18 9.23
C ALA A 67 5.51 6.56 9.58
N LEU A 68 4.60 6.49 8.59
CA LEU A 68 3.32 5.81 8.72
C LEU A 68 3.51 4.31 9.01
N LEU A 69 4.38 3.66 8.24
CA LEU A 69 4.63 2.21 8.36
C LEU A 69 5.19 1.82 9.72
N GLU A 70 6.07 2.66 10.31
CA GLU A 70 6.60 2.48 11.67
C GLU A 70 5.47 2.51 12.72
N GLU A 71 4.55 3.47 12.64
CA GLU A 71 3.42 3.55 13.57
C GLU A 71 2.48 2.34 13.44
N MET A 72 2.28 1.82 12.21
CA MET A 72 1.46 0.64 11.95
C MET A 72 2.16 -0.69 12.28
N GLY A 73 3.43 -0.66 12.68
CA GLY A 73 4.29 -1.85 12.85
C GLY A 73 3.76 -2.90 13.81
N GLY A 74 2.99 -2.51 14.81
CA GLY A 74 2.35 -3.41 15.78
C GLY A 74 1.14 -4.20 15.23
N TRP A 75 0.63 -3.86 14.05
CA TRP A 75 -0.58 -4.43 13.46
C TRP A 75 -0.27 -5.09 12.12
N ALA A 76 -0.08 -6.41 12.13
CA ALA A 76 0.41 -7.15 10.99
C ALA A 76 -0.47 -7.03 9.74
N SER A 77 -1.79 -7.05 9.89
CA SER A 77 -2.76 -6.92 8.81
C SER A 77 -2.66 -5.57 8.10
N LEU A 78 -2.73 -4.46 8.83
CA LEU A 78 -2.70 -3.10 8.26
C LEU A 78 -1.33 -2.77 7.68
N ARG A 79 -0.25 -3.13 8.39
CA ARG A 79 1.11 -2.96 7.89
C ARG A 79 1.33 -3.69 6.58
N SER A 80 0.80 -4.92 6.46
CA SER A 80 0.92 -5.71 5.22
C SER A 80 0.16 -5.07 4.07
N VAL A 81 -1.05 -4.57 4.30
CA VAL A 81 -1.82 -3.82 3.28
C VAL A 81 -1.02 -2.61 2.79
N LEU A 82 -0.50 -1.78 3.70
CA LEU A 82 0.31 -0.61 3.36
C LEU A 82 1.55 -0.97 2.56
N SER A 83 2.28 -2.00 3.01
CA SER A 83 3.52 -2.43 2.38
C SER A 83 3.28 -2.98 0.98
N VAL A 84 2.29 -3.84 0.80
CA VAL A 84 1.97 -4.41 -0.52
C VAL A 84 1.47 -3.32 -1.46
N GLN A 85 0.49 -2.53 -1.02
CA GLN A 85 -0.12 -1.48 -1.86
C GLN A 85 0.91 -0.47 -2.36
N GLN A 86 1.75 0.05 -1.48
CA GLN A 86 2.66 1.13 -1.84
C GLN A 86 4.00 0.63 -2.35
N SER A 87 4.68 -0.28 -1.62
CA SER A 87 6.02 -0.70 -2.01
C SER A 87 6.03 -1.69 -3.17
N LEU A 88 5.12 -2.67 -3.17
CA LEU A 88 5.15 -3.77 -4.13
C LEU A 88 4.28 -3.54 -5.36
N VAL A 89 3.27 -2.68 -5.28
CA VAL A 89 2.34 -2.43 -6.41
C VAL A 89 2.53 -1.02 -6.99
N LEU A 90 2.37 0.03 -6.17
CA LEU A 90 2.47 1.41 -6.66
C LEU A 90 3.89 1.80 -7.08
N THR A 91 4.91 1.40 -6.32
CA THR A 91 6.30 1.74 -6.65
C THR A 91 6.73 1.23 -8.04
N PRO A 92 6.61 -0.07 -8.38
CA PRO A 92 6.99 -0.52 -9.71
C PRO A 92 6.08 0.04 -10.81
N LEU A 93 4.80 0.28 -10.53
CA LEU A 93 3.89 0.87 -11.50
C LEU A 93 4.26 2.33 -11.82
N LEU A 94 4.64 3.12 -10.81
CA LEU A 94 5.12 4.49 -10.98
C LEU A 94 6.48 4.54 -11.71
N ALA A 95 7.38 3.59 -11.40
CA ALA A 95 8.72 3.57 -11.97
C ALA A 95 8.77 3.04 -13.40
N TYR A 96 7.99 2.01 -13.71
CA TYR A 96 8.13 1.24 -14.95
C TYR A 96 6.85 1.17 -15.79
N GLY A 97 5.71 1.58 -15.25
CA GLY A 97 4.44 1.60 -15.99
C GLY A 97 4.45 2.62 -17.13
N THR A 98 3.76 2.32 -18.22
CA THR A 98 3.46 3.31 -19.25
C THR A 98 2.52 4.39 -18.71
N GLU A 99 2.46 5.55 -19.36
CA GLU A 99 1.55 6.64 -18.94
C GLU A 99 0.08 6.18 -18.95
N ALA A 100 -0.30 5.34 -19.92
CA ALA A 100 -1.64 4.76 -19.99
C ALA A 100 -1.93 3.82 -18.79
N GLN A 101 -0.95 3.00 -18.39
CA GLN A 101 -1.06 2.14 -17.21
C GLN A 101 -1.13 2.96 -15.92
N LYS A 102 -0.27 3.97 -15.76
CA LYS A 102 -0.29 4.87 -14.61
C LYS A 102 -1.64 5.58 -14.49
N ALA A 103 -2.11 6.19 -15.57
CA ALA A 103 -3.40 6.91 -15.59
C ALA A 103 -4.58 5.99 -15.26
N ARG A 104 -4.53 4.73 -15.70
CA ARG A 104 -5.61 3.75 -15.48
C ARG A 104 -5.64 3.19 -14.06
N TYR A 105 -4.49 2.85 -13.49
CA TYR A 105 -4.42 2.05 -12.25
C TYR A 105 -4.02 2.86 -11.02
N VAL A 106 -3.07 3.79 -11.13
CA VAL A 106 -2.53 4.49 -9.98
C VAL A 106 -3.59 5.26 -9.19
N PRO A 107 -4.50 6.04 -9.80
CA PRO A 107 -5.50 6.77 -9.04
C PRO A 107 -6.43 5.88 -8.21
N ARG A 108 -6.82 4.75 -8.76
CA ARG A 108 -7.72 3.80 -8.08
C ARG A 108 -7.02 3.08 -6.94
N LEU A 109 -5.74 2.71 -7.13
CA LEU A 109 -4.90 2.11 -6.08
C LEU A 109 -4.60 3.12 -4.96
N ALA A 110 -4.22 4.36 -5.31
CA ALA A 110 -3.89 5.38 -4.33
C ALA A 110 -5.07 5.77 -3.44
N ARG A 111 -6.28 5.79 -4.00
CA ARG A 111 -7.53 6.06 -3.25
C ARG A 111 -8.14 4.83 -2.58
N GLY A 112 -7.51 3.66 -2.70
CA GLY A 112 -8.03 2.42 -2.10
C GLY A 112 -9.31 1.86 -2.74
N GLU A 113 -9.72 2.36 -3.90
CA GLU A 113 -10.85 1.81 -4.66
C GLU A 113 -10.60 0.35 -5.08
N VAL A 114 -9.35 -0.02 -5.19
CA VAL A 114 -8.88 -1.39 -5.41
C VAL A 114 -7.61 -1.63 -4.61
N LEU A 115 -7.44 -2.84 -4.12
CA LEU A 115 -6.17 -3.29 -3.54
C LEU A 115 -5.36 -4.05 -4.58
N GLY A 116 -4.07 -3.78 -4.60
CA GLY A 116 -3.11 -4.49 -5.42
C GLY A 116 -2.59 -5.74 -4.73
N ALA A 117 -2.09 -6.68 -5.53
CA ALA A 117 -1.39 -7.86 -5.06
C ALA A 117 -0.10 -8.05 -5.85
N PHE A 118 0.91 -8.65 -5.22
CA PHE A 118 2.19 -8.93 -5.82
C PHE A 118 2.45 -10.43 -5.80
N ALA A 119 2.51 -11.04 -6.99
CA ALA A 119 2.76 -12.46 -7.17
C ALA A 119 4.08 -12.63 -7.93
N LEU A 120 5.15 -12.92 -7.22
CA LEU A 120 6.50 -13.08 -7.79
C LEU A 120 6.96 -14.53 -7.77
N THR A 121 6.86 -15.19 -6.62
CA THR A 121 7.36 -16.56 -6.43
C THR A 121 6.66 -17.56 -7.34
N ALA A 122 7.45 -18.34 -8.06
CA ALA A 122 6.99 -19.43 -8.93
C ALA A 122 7.56 -20.77 -8.44
N PRO A 123 7.03 -21.91 -8.88
CA PRO A 123 7.50 -23.23 -8.41
C PRO A 123 9.01 -23.45 -8.57
N GLU A 124 9.62 -22.85 -9.59
CA GLU A 124 11.05 -22.99 -9.92
C GLU A 124 11.92 -21.84 -9.44
N ALA A 125 11.32 -20.73 -8.94
CA ALA A 125 12.06 -19.52 -8.59
C ALA A 125 11.48 -18.81 -7.35
N GLY A 126 12.26 -18.77 -6.29
CA GLY A 126 11.99 -18.00 -5.09
C GLY A 126 12.93 -16.79 -4.99
N SER A 127 13.98 -16.90 -4.17
CA SER A 127 14.96 -15.81 -3.99
C SER A 127 15.73 -15.47 -5.28
N ASP A 128 15.95 -16.43 -6.16
CA ASP A 128 16.48 -16.20 -7.50
C ASP A 128 15.37 -15.84 -8.48
N ALA A 129 14.88 -14.62 -8.41
CA ALA A 129 13.83 -14.10 -9.29
C ALA A 129 14.25 -14.06 -10.78
N ALA A 130 15.56 -14.06 -11.07
CA ALA A 130 16.06 -14.12 -12.43
C ALA A 130 15.80 -15.47 -13.12
N SER A 131 15.58 -16.52 -12.33
CA SER A 131 15.26 -17.87 -12.83
C SER A 131 13.77 -18.11 -13.12
N LEU A 132 12.90 -17.09 -13.03
CA LEU A 132 11.48 -17.19 -13.36
C LEU A 132 11.27 -17.66 -14.81
N LYS A 133 10.40 -18.67 -14.98
CA LYS A 133 10.00 -19.22 -16.28
C LYS A 133 8.57 -18.87 -16.67
N THR A 134 7.86 -18.18 -15.82
CA THR A 134 6.48 -17.71 -16.07
C THR A 134 6.45 -16.85 -17.35
N ARG A 135 5.54 -17.18 -18.25
CA ARG A 135 5.39 -16.52 -19.53
C ARG A 135 3.96 -16.03 -19.72
N ALA A 136 3.82 -14.86 -20.32
CA ALA A 136 2.55 -14.35 -20.81
C ALA A 136 2.50 -14.47 -22.35
N ARG A 137 1.38 -14.95 -22.87
CA ARG A 137 1.11 -14.99 -24.31
C ARG A 137 -0.17 -14.21 -24.59
N ARG A 138 -0.09 -13.27 -25.55
CA ARG A 138 -1.28 -12.54 -25.98
C ARG A 138 -2.12 -13.42 -26.92
N GLU A 139 -3.40 -13.59 -26.59
CA GLU A 139 -4.38 -14.31 -27.42
C GLU A 139 -5.60 -13.39 -27.62
N GLY A 140 -5.59 -12.68 -28.74
CA GLY A 140 -6.60 -11.67 -29.06
C GLY A 140 -6.26 -10.27 -28.53
N ASP A 141 -7.28 -9.40 -28.41
CA ASP A 141 -7.14 -7.99 -27.99
C ASP A 141 -6.91 -7.83 -26.49
#